data_6aa56167b738962844ec39cadb6e4452
#
_entry.id   6aa56167b738962844ec39cadb6e4452
#
_cell.length_a   1.000
_cell.length_b   1.000
_cell.length_c   1.000
_cell.angle_alpha   90.00
_cell.angle_beta   90.00
_cell.angle_gamma   90.00
#
_symmetry.space_group_name_H-M   'P 1'
#
loop_
_entity.id
_entity.type
_entity.pdbx_description
1 polymer ?
#
loop_
_entity_poly.entity_id
_entity_poly.type
_entity_poly.pdbx_seq_one_letter_code
_entity_poly.pdbx_strand_id
1 'polypeptide(L)'
;MDYNVKTGILLNTNFNTREFNDLMYESAKPHMIDDIKSVIEADPTLPQYIDGNLTFRFLSDYKILLKYQFGCNDENEAEAESFSKSCVEDIRKGLEEKGYRIERIDCTAKEMDMKWLDELEDMVFPKNPSL
;
A
#
# COMPACT_ATOMS: atom_id res chain seq x y z
N MET A 1 4.70 -16.90 -11.05
CA MET A 1 3.31 -16.89 -10.56
C MET A 1 2.92 -15.48 -10.18
N ASP A 2 1.69 -15.12 -10.41
CA ASP A 2 1.20 -13.78 -10.08
C ASP A 2 0.59 -13.77 -8.69
N TYR A 3 1.00 -12.79 -7.91
CA TYR A 3 0.54 -12.58 -6.53
C TYR A 3 -0.10 -11.21 -6.37
N ASN A 4 -1.16 -11.17 -5.59
CA ASN A 4 -1.67 -9.92 -5.06
C ASN A 4 -1.13 -9.74 -3.64
N VAL A 5 -0.40 -8.65 -3.41
CA VAL A 5 0.21 -8.36 -2.11
C VAL A 5 -0.54 -7.22 -1.46
N LYS A 6 -1.08 -7.49 -0.29
CA LYS A 6 -1.71 -6.48 0.56
C LYS A 6 -0.69 -6.03 1.60
N THR A 7 -0.47 -4.73 1.69
CA THR A 7 0.51 -4.15 2.60
C THR A 7 -0.17 -3.15 3.51
N GLY A 8 0.12 -3.26 4.80
CA GLY A 8 -0.31 -2.31 5.81
C GLY A 8 0.91 -1.74 6.53
N ILE A 9 0.98 -0.43 6.62
CA ILE A 9 2.06 0.28 7.28
C ILE A 9 1.47 1.10 8.42
N LEU A 10 1.89 0.80 9.64
CA LEU A 10 1.47 1.59 10.81
C LEU A 10 2.49 2.69 11.03
N LEU A 11 2.03 3.93 10.89
CA LEU A 11 2.86 5.13 11.05
C LEU A 11 2.53 5.83 12.36
N ASN A 12 3.57 6.24 13.06
CA ASN A 12 3.46 7.19 14.16
C ASN A 12 3.68 8.60 13.58
N THR A 13 2.72 9.50 13.76
CA THR A 13 2.81 10.86 13.25
C THR A 13 3.75 11.73 14.08
N ASN A 14 4.13 11.27 15.29
CA ASN A 14 4.90 12.05 16.25
C ASN A 14 4.22 13.37 16.63
N PHE A 15 2.90 13.43 16.48
CA PHE A 15 2.13 14.60 16.86
C PHE A 15 2.11 14.72 18.38
N ASN A 16 2.53 15.85 18.90
CA ASN A 16 2.65 16.04 20.35
C ASN A 16 1.41 16.74 20.90
N THR A 17 0.60 15.98 21.66
CA THR A 17 -0.63 16.51 22.29
C THR A 17 -0.39 17.59 23.33
N ARG A 18 0.81 17.70 23.88
CA ARG A 18 1.13 18.75 24.85
C ARG A 18 1.26 20.12 24.20
N GLU A 19 1.67 20.14 22.93
CA GLU A 19 1.87 21.36 22.16
C GLU A 19 0.67 21.68 21.29
N PHE A 20 -0.09 20.65 20.90
CA PHE A 20 -1.20 20.76 19.96
C PHE A 20 -2.48 20.15 20.54
N ASN A 21 -3.61 20.72 20.21
CA ASN A 21 -4.90 20.18 20.59
C ASN A 21 -5.49 19.32 19.46
N ASP A 22 -6.58 18.61 19.78
CA ASP A 22 -7.26 17.73 18.82
C ASP A 22 -7.75 18.46 17.57
N LEU A 23 -8.15 19.72 17.72
CA LEU A 23 -8.61 20.53 16.59
C LEU A 23 -7.46 20.79 15.60
N MET A 24 -6.27 21.06 16.11
CA MET A 24 -5.07 21.25 15.26
C MET A 24 -4.71 19.95 14.55
N TYR A 25 -4.82 18.83 15.25
CA TYR A 25 -4.60 17.52 14.66
C TYR A 25 -5.58 17.23 13.50
N GLU A 26 -6.87 17.47 13.74
CA GLU A 26 -7.90 17.30 12.71
C GLU A 26 -7.62 18.17 11.47
N SER A 27 -7.20 19.42 11.70
CA SER A 27 -6.85 20.34 10.62
C SER A 27 -5.61 19.92 9.86
N ALA A 28 -4.69 19.18 10.49
CA ALA A 28 -3.45 18.72 9.88
C ALA A 28 -3.61 17.46 9.03
N LYS A 29 -4.69 16.69 9.22
CA LYS A 29 -4.88 15.41 8.52
C LYS A 29 -4.72 15.48 7.00
N PRO A 30 -5.33 16.44 6.29
CA PRO A 30 -5.14 16.54 4.84
C PRO A 30 -3.68 16.77 4.44
N HIS A 31 -2.94 17.55 5.21
CA HIS A 31 -1.51 17.78 4.97
C HIS A 31 -0.68 16.53 5.20
N MET A 32 -1.04 15.75 6.22
CA MET A 32 -0.36 14.48 6.50
C MET A 32 -0.55 13.49 5.35
N ILE A 33 -1.75 13.40 4.82
CA ILE A 33 -2.03 12.56 3.66
C ILE A 33 -1.20 13.02 2.46
N ASP A 34 -1.17 14.31 2.18
CA ASP A 34 -0.41 14.86 1.06
C ASP A 34 1.09 14.62 1.21
N ASP A 35 1.63 14.78 2.42
CA ASP A 35 3.04 14.51 2.72
C ASP A 35 3.39 13.05 2.42
N ILE A 36 2.58 12.13 2.92
CA ILE A 36 2.82 10.69 2.73
C ILE A 36 2.71 10.32 1.25
N LYS A 37 1.69 10.83 0.56
CA LYS A 37 1.55 10.60 -0.88
C LYS A 37 2.74 11.12 -1.66
N SER A 38 3.26 12.29 -1.31
CA SER A 38 4.41 12.86 -2.03
C SER A 38 5.67 12.03 -1.84
N VAL A 39 5.87 11.45 -0.67
CA VAL A 39 7.00 10.54 -0.42
C VAL A 39 6.87 9.28 -1.29
N ILE A 40 5.68 8.70 -1.35
CA ILE A 40 5.44 7.50 -2.18
C ILE A 40 5.62 7.82 -3.66
N GLU A 41 5.08 8.94 -4.13
CA GLU A 41 5.18 9.35 -5.53
C GLU A 41 6.61 9.68 -5.96
N ALA A 42 7.46 10.09 -5.02
CA ALA A 42 8.87 10.34 -5.28
C ALA A 42 9.71 9.07 -5.41
N ASP A 43 9.21 7.92 -4.95
CA ASP A 43 9.90 6.65 -5.08
C ASP A 43 9.83 6.19 -6.54
N PRO A 44 10.97 5.73 -7.13
CA PRO A 44 10.98 5.35 -8.54
C PRO A 44 10.28 4.01 -8.84
N THR A 45 10.08 3.18 -7.82
CA THR A 45 9.58 1.81 -8.00
C THR A 45 8.14 1.64 -7.53
N LEU A 46 7.86 2.02 -6.30
CA LEU A 46 6.59 1.72 -5.65
C LEU A 46 5.35 2.25 -6.38
N PRO A 47 5.33 3.51 -6.90
CA PRO A 47 4.14 4.03 -7.59
C PRO A 47 3.72 3.25 -8.82
N GLN A 48 4.65 2.52 -9.45
CA GLN A 48 4.36 1.70 -10.62
C GLN A 48 3.49 0.50 -10.28
N TYR A 49 3.52 0.07 -9.03
CA TYR A 49 2.79 -1.11 -8.57
C TYR A 49 1.50 -0.77 -7.85
N ILE A 50 1.44 0.39 -7.20
CA ILE A 50 0.23 0.81 -6.49
C ILE A 50 -0.79 1.30 -7.51
N ASP A 51 -1.89 0.56 -7.62
CA ASP A 51 -2.94 0.84 -8.59
C ASP A 51 -4.05 1.69 -7.96
N GLY A 52 -3.71 2.91 -7.57
CA GLY A 52 -4.69 3.88 -7.11
C GLY A 52 -5.43 3.55 -5.81
N ASN A 53 -5.12 2.44 -5.17
CA ASN A 53 -5.85 1.93 -4.00
C ASN A 53 -5.16 2.25 -2.68
N LEU A 54 -4.52 3.40 -2.61
CA LEU A 54 -3.88 3.86 -1.39
C LEU A 54 -4.95 4.40 -0.43
N THR A 55 -5.07 3.79 0.75
CA THR A 55 -6.03 4.21 1.76
C THR A 55 -5.33 4.61 3.05
N PHE A 56 -5.91 5.61 3.71
CA PHE A 56 -5.40 6.15 4.97
C PHE A 56 -6.48 6.03 6.03
N ARG A 57 -6.12 5.48 7.18
CA ARG A 57 -7.00 5.40 8.33
C ARG A 57 -6.31 6.02 9.53
N PHE A 58 -6.92 7.07 10.08
CA PHE A 58 -6.43 7.70 11.29
C PHE A 58 -6.91 6.91 12.49
N LEU A 59 -5.96 6.48 13.32
CA LEU A 59 -6.22 5.69 14.52
C LEU A 59 -6.04 6.55 15.77
N SER A 60 -6.38 6.00 16.93
CA SER A 60 -6.08 6.62 18.22
C SER A 60 -4.56 6.75 18.40
N ASP A 61 -4.15 7.57 19.37
CA ASP A 61 -2.73 7.82 19.68
C ASP A 61 -1.92 8.43 18.52
N TYR A 62 -2.62 9.19 17.65
CA TYR A 62 -1.98 9.95 16.56
C TYR A 62 -1.20 9.06 15.59
N LYS A 63 -1.78 7.91 15.28
CA LYS A 63 -1.22 6.95 14.32
C LYS A 63 -2.05 6.91 13.05
N ILE A 64 -1.39 6.59 11.95
CA ILE A 64 -2.03 6.41 10.64
C ILE A 64 -1.75 4.99 10.17
N LEU A 65 -2.79 4.29 9.74
CA LEU A 65 -2.65 3.02 9.06
C LEU A 65 -2.78 3.28 7.56
N LEU A 66 -1.68 3.07 6.87
CA LEU A 66 -1.60 3.20 5.42
C LEU A 66 -1.75 1.80 4.81
N LYS A 67 -2.69 1.65 3.88
CA LYS A 67 -2.90 0.36 3.20
C LYS A 67 -2.90 0.54 1.70
N TYR A 68 -2.31 -0.42 1.02
CA TYR A 68 -2.35 -0.53 -0.43
C TYR A 68 -2.20 -1.98 -0.85
N GLN A 69 -2.45 -2.24 -2.11
CA GLN A 69 -2.24 -3.55 -2.71
C GLN A 69 -1.69 -3.39 -4.11
N PHE A 70 -0.95 -4.38 -4.55
CA PHE A 70 -0.43 -4.42 -5.90
C PHE A 70 -0.23 -5.87 -6.37
N GLY A 71 -0.17 -6.04 -7.69
CA GLY A 71 0.18 -7.33 -8.29
C GLY A 71 1.67 -7.41 -8.58
N CYS A 72 2.28 -8.54 -8.32
CA CYS A 72 3.67 -8.79 -8.73
C CYS A 72 3.85 -10.24 -9.14
N ASN A 73 4.87 -10.49 -9.96
CA ASN A 73 5.23 -11.83 -10.38
C ASN A 73 6.47 -12.27 -9.61
N ASP A 74 6.36 -13.36 -8.85
CA ASP A 74 7.44 -13.92 -8.06
C ASP A 74 7.36 -15.44 -8.03
N GLU A 75 8.40 -16.07 -7.47
CA GLU A 75 8.48 -17.52 -7.40
C GLU A 75 7.56 -18.11 -6.35
N ASN A 76 7.37 -17.39 -5.24
CA ASN A 76 6.54 -17.85 -4.12
C ASN A 76 6.02 -16.67 -3.29
N GLU A 77 5.13 -16.95 -2.35
CA GLU A 77 4.52 -15.94 -1.48
C GLU A 77 5.56 -15.19 -0.65
N ALA A 78 6.54 -15.90 -0.11
CA ALA A 78 7.56 -15.30 0.74
C ALA A 78 8.40 -14.26 -0.02
N GLU A 79 8.72 -14.51 -1.27
CA GLU A 79 9.46 -13.56 -2.10
C GLU A 79 8.61 -12.34 -2.47
N ALA A 80 7.33 -12.55 -2.77
CA ALA A 80 6.41 -11.45 -3.03
C ALA A 80 6.26 -10.54 -1.81
N GLU A 81 6.16 -11.11 -0.62
CA GLU A 81 6.11 -10.37 0.64
C GLU A 81 7.42 -9.63 0.91
N SER A 82 8.56 -10.27 0.67
CA SER A 82 9.87 -9.65 0.81
C SER A 82 10.04 -8.46 -0.13
N PHE A 83 9.58 -8.60 -1.36
CA PHE A 83 9.60 -7.49 -2.33
C PHE A 83 8.80 -6.30 -1.81
N SER A 84 7.60 -6.54 -1.29
CA SER A 84 6.77 -5.47 -0.72
C SER A 84 7.46 -4.77 0.46
N LYS A 85 8.06 -5.55 1.37
CA LYS A 85 8.80 -4.99 2.51
C LYS A 85 9.99 -4.16 2.06
N SER A 86 10.69 -4.61 1.03
CA SER A 86 11.81 -3.88 0.44
C SER A 86 11.36 -2.52 -0.11
N CYS A 87 10.21 -2.49 -0.80
CA CYS A 87 9.64 -1.24 -1.30
C CYS A 87 9.31 -0.27 -0.15
N VAL A 88 8.81 -0.79 0.97
CA VAL A 88 8.54 0.05 2.16
C VAL A 88 9.83 0.62 2.73
N GLU A 89 10.90 -0.18 2.77
CA GLU A 89 12.19 0.32 3.26
C GLU A 89 12.73 1.45 2.38
N ASP A 90 12.47 1.42 1.08
CA ASP A 90 12.88 2.49 0.17
C ASP A 90 12.22 3.83 0.48
N ILE A 91 11.01 3.83 1.03
CA ILE A 91 10.30 5.07 1.39
C ILE A 91 10.48 5.45 2.86
N ARG A 92 11.08 4.58 3.67
CA ARG A 92 11.25 4.83 5.12
C ARG A 92 11.94 6.14 5.40
N LYS A 93 13.05 6.41 4.75
CA LYS A 93 13.83 7.62 4.96
C LYS A 93 13.03 8.88 4.63
N GLY A 94 12.31 8.87 3.52
CA GLY A 94 11.45 9.98 3.12
C GLY A 94 10.35 10.25 4.13
N LEU A 95 9.74 9.19 4.67
CA LEU A 95 8.72 9.31 5.70
C LEU A 95 9.32 9.89 6.99
N GLU A 96 10.49 9.40 7.41
CA GLU A 96 11.16 9.90 8.60
C GLU A 96 11.55 11.38 8.47
N GLU A 97 12.00 11.80 7.31
CA GLU A 97 12.32 13.20 7.02
C GLU A 97 11.09 14.12 7.15
N LYS A 98 9.91 13.59 6.90
CA LYS A 98 8.63 14.30 7.07
C LYS A 98 8.07 14.22 8.50
N GLY A 99 8.73 13.46 9.38
CA GLY A 99 8.32 13.32 10.77
C GLY A 99 7.47 12.07 11.07
N TYR A 100 7.36 11.14 10.14
CA TYR A 100 6.59 9.92 10.31
C TYR A 100 7.51 8.74 10.57
N ARG A 101 7.21 7.96 11.63
CA ARG A 101 7.99 6.77 11.96
C ARG A 101 7.18 5.52 11.66
N ILE A 102 7.78 4.56 10.95
CA ILE A 102 7.16 3.26 10.71
C ILE A 102 7.29 2.41 11.97
N GLU A 103 6.16 2.02 12.54
CA GLU A 103 6.12 1.15 13.72
C GLU A 103 5.96 -0.32 13.34
N ARG A 104 5.20 -0.59 12.27
CA ARG A 104 4.94 -1.97 11.84
C ARG A 104 4.64 -2.02 10.35
N ILE A 105 5.09 -3.09 9.72
CA ILE A 105 4.80 -3.40 8.31
C ILE A 105 4.20 -4.80 8.27
N ASP A 106 2.99 -4.90 7.74
CA ASP A 106 2.32 -6.18 7.53
C ASP A 106 2.13 -6.39 6.03
N CYS A 107 2.63 -7.51 5.51
CA CYS A 107 2.47 -7.89 4.11
C CYS A 107 1.85 -9.28 4.03
N THR A 108 0.88 -9.44 3.16
CA THR A 108 0.27 -10.74 2.87
C THR A 108 0.18 -10.91 1.36
N ALA A 109 0.92 -11.88 0.83
CA ALA A 109 0.87 -12.24 -0.58
C ALA A 109 -0.12 -13.39 -0.76
N LYS A 110 -0.93 -13.30 -1.79
CA LYS A 110 -1.87 -14.34 -2.15
C LYS A 110 -1.82 -14.57 -3.64
N GLU A 111 -1.68 -15.82 -4.05
CA GLU A 111 -1.66 -16.18 -5.45
C GLU A 111 -2.96 -15.73 -6.13
N MET A 112 -2.82 -15.07 -7.25
CA MET A 112 -3.97 -14.64 -8.03
C MET A 112 -4.51 -15.80 -8.83
N ASP A 113 -5.77 -16.16 -8.59
CA ASP A 113 -6.49 -17.12 -9.40
C ASP A 113 -7.15 -16.38 -10.56
N MET A 114 -6.56 -16.55 -11.74
CA MET A 114 -7.06 -15.93 -12.96
C MET A 114 -8.07 -16.81 -13.70
N LYS A 115 -8.50 -17.90 -13.09
CA LYS A 115 -9.42 -18.83 -13.70
C LYS A 115 -10.75 -18.18 -14.12
N TRP A 116 -11.25 -17.27 -13.29
CA TRP A 116 -12.48 -16.53 -13.61
C TRP A 116 -12.34 -15.70 -14.88
N LEU A 117 -11.13 -15.18 -15.14
CA LEU A 117 -10.87 -14.40 -16.34
C LEU A 117 -10.89 -15.28 -17.58
N ASP A 118 -10.30 -16.47 -17.49
CA ASP A 118 -10.35 -17.47 -18.58
C ASP A 118 -11.80 -17.89 -18.86
N GLU A 119 -12.57 -18.10 -17.82
CA GLU A 119 -14.00 -18.43 -17.95
C GLU A 119 -14.77 -17.30 -18.62
N LEU A 120 -14.46 -16.05 -18.28
CA LEU A 120 -15.08 -14.89 -18.90
C LEU A 120 -14.73 -14.79 -20.38
N GLU A 121 -13.45 -15.01 -20.72
CA GLU A 121 -13.00 -15.04 -22.12
C GLU A 121 -13.75 -16.11 -22.93
N ASP A 122 -13.90 -17.30 -22.38
CA ASP A 122 -14.60 -18.39 -23.03
C ASP A 122 -16.10 -18.08 -23.27
N MET A 123 -16.70 -17.28 -22.43
CA MET A 123 -18.06 -16.82 -22.60
C MET A 123 -18.21 -15.76 -23.69
N VAL A 124 -17.22 -14.82 -23.75
CA VAL A 124 -17.27 -13.71 -24.72
C VAL A 124 -16.65 -14.11 -26.06
N PHE A 125 -15.58 -14.90 -26.03
CA PHE A 125 -14.85 -15.39 -27.20
C PHE A 125 -14.74 -16.92 -27.15
N PRO A 126 -15.82 -17.65 -27.49
CA PRO A 126 -15.80 -19.11 -27.44
C PRO A 126 -14.63 -19.68 -28.26
N LYS A 127 -13.91 -20.63 -27.67
CA LYS A 127 -12.77 -21.28 -28.34
C LYS A 127 -13.17 -22.24 -29.43
N ASN A 128 -14.44 -22.60 -29.48
CA ASN A 128 -14.95 -23.51 -30.47
C ASN A 128 -16.06 -22.84 -31.31
N PRO A 129 -15.67 -22.03 -32.30
CA PRO A 129 -16.62 -21.30 -33.12
C PRO A 129 -17.25 -22.14 -34.25
N SER A 130 -17.12 -23.41 -34.21
CA SER A 130 -17.59 -24.34 -35.26
C SER A 130 -19.11 -24.48 -35.36
N LEU A 131 -19.80 -23.57 -34.88
CA LEU A 131 -21.24 -23.57 -34.96
C LEU A 131 -21.76 -22.82 -36.16
#